data_e7aaf412d928ae6b2715f3771cdf8011
#
_entry.id   e7aaf412d928ae6b2715f3771cdf8011
#
_cell.length_a   1.000
_cell.length_b   1.000
_cell.length_c   1.000
_cell.angle_alpha   90.00
_cell.angle_beta   90.00
_cell.angle_gamma   90.00
#
_symmetry.space_group_name_H-M   'P 1'
#
loop_
_entity.id
_entity.type
_entity.pdbx_description
1 polymer ?
#
loop_
_entity_poly.entity_id
_entity_poly.type
_entity_poly.pdbx_seq_one_letter_code
_entity_poly.pdbx_strand_id
1 'polypeptide(L)'
;VDLLEDGKLDHWVTAQGKSVTTGWSFEDGALKCEGGGSGLLLTKEKYRDFELVWQWKITAAGNSGIKYRVRNYGNSTLGCEYQMLDDPQNKYGKHSKNATGSLYAIWEPTGEFVQNPAEQWNESRIVVKGSHVQHFLNGVLVVDGRIGSRDWQARVDESKFSKHRRFSENRSGLI
;
A
#
# COMPACT_ATOMS: atom_id res chain seq x y z
N VAL A 1 9.34 0.03 15.38
CA VAL A 1 9.20 -1.43 15.19
C VAL A 1 9.71 -1.76 13.80
N ASP A 2 10.65 -2.66 13.71
CA ASP A 2 11.08 -3.25 12.45
C ASP A 2 10.16 -4.46 12.16
N LEU A 3 9.48 -4.44 11.03
CA LEU A 3 8.56 -5.51 10.63
C LEU A 3 9.29 -6.69 9.97
N LEU A 4 10.60 -6.55 9.69
CA LEU A 4 11.43 -7.55 9.03
C LEU A 4 12.61 -8.03 9.88
N GLU A 5 12.68 -7.61 11.15
CA GLU A 5 13.86 -7.74 12.05
C GLU A 5 14.43 -9.15 12.13
N ASP A 6 13.61 -10.17 12.16
CA ASP A 6 14.05 -11.55 12.34
C ASP A 6 14.12 -12.38 11.06
N GLY A 7 13.79 -11.77 9.90
CA GLY A 7 13.76 -12.47 8.62
C GLY A 7 12.75 -13.63 8.57
N LYS A 8 11.68 -13.54 9.37
CA LYS A 8 10.64 -14.58 9.45
C LYS A 8 9.26 -14.06 9.10
N LEU A 9 8.40 -14.96 8.69
CA LEU A 9 7.00 -14.69 8.42
C LEU A 9 6.10 -14.80 9.65
N ASP A 10 6.66 -15.03 10.83
CA ASP A 10 5.89 -15.27 12.07
C ASP A 10 5.09 -14.05 12.55
N HIS A 11 5.48 -12.84 12.13
CA HIS A 11 4.76 -11.59 12.43
C HIS A 11 3.61 -11.31 11.46
N TRP A 12 3.44 -12.15 10.44
CA TRP A 12 2.53 -11.94 9.35
C TRP A 12 1.43 -13.01 9.30
N VAL A 13 0.30 -12.63 8.73
CA VAL A 13 -0.84 -13.52 8.51
C VAL A 13 -1.43 -13.30 7.12
N THR A 14 -2.12 -14.33 6.64
CA THR A 14 -2.95 -14.22 5.43
C THR A 14 -4.21 -13.38 5.70
N ALA A 15 -4.97 -13.02 4.66
CA ALA A 15 -6.26 -12.33 4.80
C ALA A 15 -7.28 -13.10 5.66
N GLN A 16 -7.09 -14.40 5.84
CA GLN A 16 -7.92 -15.28 6.69
C GLN A 16 -7.36 -15.39 8.13
N GLY A 17 -6.30 -14.65 8.47
CA GLY A 17 -5.65 -14.70 9.79
C GLY A 17 -4.83 -15.98 10.06
N LYS A 18 -4.48 -16.73 9.01
CA LYS A 18 -3.66 -17.94 9.12
C LYS A 18 -2.17 -17.61 8.92
N SER A 19 -1.30 -18.50 9.41
CA SER A 19 0.14 -18.41 9.15
C SER A 19 0.41 -18.42 7.64
N VAL A 20 1.44 -17.66 7.24
CA VAL A 20 1.90 -17.60 5.85
C VAL A 20 2.84 -18.77 5.61
N THR A 21 2.51 -19.65 4.69
CA THR A 21 3.29 -20.85 4.38
C THR A 21 3.77 -20.93 2.94
N THR A 22 3.23 -20.10 2.05
CA THR A 22 3.55 -20.07 0.62
C THR A 22 3.39 -18.67 0.06
N GLY A 23 4.03 -18.43 -1.08
CA GLY A 23 3.88 -17.20 -1.87
C GLY A 23 4.73 -16.02 -1.41
N TRP A 24 5.36 -16.13 -0.24
CA TRP A 24 6.25 -15.14 0.33
C TRP A 24 7.45 -15.83 0.96
N SER A 25 8.62 -15.23 0.81
CA SER A 25 9.88 -15.70 1.41
C SER A 25 10.75 -14.53 1.85
N PHE A 26 11.78 -14.84 2.63
CA PHE A 26 12.89 -13.91 2.88
C PHE A 26 14.09 -14.34 2.05
N GLU A 27 14.69 -13.40 1.33
CA GLU A 27 15.89 -13.60 0.53
C GLU A 27 16.77 -12.35 0.64
N ASP A 28 18.01 -12.53 1.01
CA ASP A 28 19.01 -11.45 1.16
C ASP A 28 18.54 -10.26 2.04
N GLY A 29 17.83 -10.56 3.12
CA GLY A 29 17.31 -9.55 4.04
C GLY A 29 16.05 -8.82 3.55
N ALA A 30 15.49 -9.22 2.44
CA ALA A 30 14.28 -8.66 1.88
C ALA A 30 13.09 -9.63 1.91
N LEU A 31 11.90 -9.10 2.15
CA LEU A 31 10.66 -9.83 1.98
C LEU A 31 10.30 -9.89 0.49
N LYS A 32 10.24 -11.10 -0.05
CA LYS A 32 9.99 -11.37 -1.47
C LYS A 32 8.60 -11.96 -1.70
N CYS A 33 7.87 -11.39 -2.65
CA CYS A 33 6.66 -11.98 -3.19
C CYS A 33 7.03 -12.93 -4.34
N GLU A 34 6.65 -14.19 -4.23
CA GLU A 34 7.01 -15.24 -5.20
C GLU A 34 6.19 -15.20 -6.49
N GLY A 35 5.23 -14.27 -6.60
CA GLY A 35 4.48 -14.05 -7.83
C GLY A 35 2.98 -13.84 -7.63
N GLY A 36 2.27 -13.72 -8.75
CA GLY A 36 0.83 -13.50 -8.75
C GLY A 36 0.08 -14.65 -8.06
N GLY A 37 -0.87 -14.30 -7.17
CA GLY A 37 -1.62 -15.29 -6.42
C GLY A 37 -1.10 -15.58 -5.00
N SER A 38 0.03 -14.97 -4.59
CA SER A 38 0.58 -15.09 -3.23
C SER A 38 -0.37 -14.57 -2.14
N GLY A 39 -1.40 -13.80 -2.53
CA GLY A 39 -2.39 -13.26 -1.62
C GLY A 39 -1.86 -12.05 -0.82
N LEU A 40 -2.69 -11.59 0.12
CA LEU A 40 -2.31 -10.51 1.02
C LEU A 40 -1.46 -11.05 2.16
N LEU A 41 -0.38 -10.34 2.44
CA LEU A 41 0.41 -10.45 3.65
C LEU A 41 -0.02 -9.31 4.58
N LEU A 42 -0.45 -9.64 5.78
CA LEU A 42 -0.98 -8.67 6.74
C LEU A 42 -0.22 -8.76 8.05
N THR A 43 0.00 -7.62 8.71
CA THR A 43 0.53 -7.59 10.07
C THR A 43 -0.46 -8.24 11.03
N LYS A 44 0.02 -8.86 12.10
CA LYS A 44 -0.85 -9.33 13.21
C LYS A 44 -1.43 -8.17 14.01
N GLU A 45 -0.64 -7.13 14.18
CA GLU A 45 -1.00 -5.95 14.95
C GLU A 45 -1.73 -4.91 14.12
N LYS A 46 -2.60 -4.13 14.77
CA LYS A 46 -3.28 -2.99 14.17
C LYS A 46 -2.56 -1.70 14.52
N TYR A 47 -2.38 -0.86 13.52
CA TYR A 47 -1.77 0.45 13.67
C TYR A 47 -2.82 1.55 13.53
N ARG A 48 -2.68 2.61 14.32
CA ARG A 48 -3.57 3.77 14.31
C ARG A 48 -2.88 4.96 13.65
N ASP A 49 -2.00 5.59 14.39
CA ASP A 49 -1.14 6.67 13.91
C ASP A 49 0.26 6.09 13.78
N PHE A 50 0.86 6.21 12.61
CA PHE A 50 2.14 5.58 12.33
C PHE A 50 2.90 6.31 11.22
N GLU A 51 4.18 6.07 11.18
CA GLU A 51 5.05 6.32 10.03
C GLU A 51 5.64 4.97 9.62
N LEU A 52 5.46 4.60 8.36
CA LEU A 52 6.04 3.41 7.75
C LEU A 52 7.01 3.83 6.66
N VAL A 53 8.26 3.41 6.78
CA VAL A 53 9.32 3.61 5.78
C VAL A 53 9.74 2.24 5.27
N TRP A 54 9.89 2.09 3.97
CA TRP A 54 10.39 0.84 3.38
C TRP A 54 11.12 1.11 2.08
N GLN A 55 12.04 0.21 1.75
CA GLN A 55 12.66 0.14 0.44
C GLN A 55 12.03 -1.01 -0.34
N TRP A 56 11.88 -0.81 -1.63
CA TRP A 56 11.28 -1.80 -2.52
C TRP A 56 11.88 -1.73 -3.92
N LYS A 57 11.88 -2.86 -4.58
CA LYS A 57 12.11 -2.98 -6.01
C LYS A 57 11.04 -3.86 -6.63
N ILE A 58 10.74 -3.66 -7.89
CA ILE A 58 9.70 -4.38 -8.61
C ILE A 58 10.24 -4.88 -9.94
N THR A 59 9.74 -6.01 -10.39
CA THR A 59 10.08 -6.56 -11.70
C THR A 59 9.45 -5.75 -12.84
N ALA A 60 9.94 -5.93 -14.05
CA ALA A 60 9.36 -5.31 -15.26
C ALA A 60 7.85 -5.60 -15.36
N ALA A 61 7.06 -4.58 -15.65
CA ALA A 61 5.60 -4.60 -15.67
C ALA A 61 4.95 -5.03 -14.33
N GLY A 62 5.69 -5.06 -13.23
CA GLY A 62 5.22 -5.48 -11.91
C GLY A 62 4.11 -4.58 -11.35
N ASN A 63 3.33 -5.14 -10.43
CA ASN A 63 2.23 -4.45 -9.74
C ASN A 63 2.11 -4.99 -8.31
N SER A 64 2.29 -4.11 -7.36
CA SER A 64 2.20 -4.40 -5.93
C SER A 64 1.70 -3.16 -5.17
N GLY A 65 1.65 -3.22 -3.85
CA GLY A 65 1.26 -2.07 -3.02
C GLY A 65 1.28 -2.40 -1.54
N ILE A 66 1.35 -1.35 -0.72
CA ILE A 66 1.18 -1.44 0.73
C ILE A 66 -0.21 -0.94 1.10
N LYS A 67 -1.02 -1.83 1.65
CA LYS A 67 -2.33 -1.44 2.21
C LYS A 67 -2.20 -1.07 3.67
N TYR A 68 -3.00 -0.10 4.10
CA TYR A 68 -3.10 0.30 5.50
C TYR A 68 -4.55 0.64 5.88
N ARG A 69 -4.83 0.68 7.18
CA ARG A 69 -6.20 0.72 7.70
C ARG A 69 -7.06 -0.43 7.17
N VAL A 70 -6.42 -1.57 6.95
CA VAL A 70 -7.07 -2.76 6.39
C VAL A 70 -8.11 -3.29 7.36
N ARG A 71 -9.28 -3.61 6.83
CA ARG A 71 -10.38 -4.31 7.50
C ARG A 71 -11.23 -5.10 6.50
N ASN A 72 -12.14 -5.89 7.02
CA ASN A 72 -13.10 -6.60 6.19
C ASN A 72 -14.32 -5.73 5.85
N TYR A 73 -14.72 -5.79 4.58
CA TYR A 73 -15.93 -5.21 4.02
C TYR A 73 -16.75 -6.36 3.40
N GLY A 74 -17.51 -7.07 4.24
CA GLY A 74 -18.11 -8.34 3.83
C GLY A 74 -17.04 -9.37 3.52
N ASN A 75 -17.02 -9.89 2.30
CA ASN A 75 -16.04 -10.89 1.84
C ASN A 75 -14.73 -10.28 1.29
N SER A 76 -14.57 -8.96 1.34
CA SER A 76 -13.41 -8.26 0.79
C SER A 76 -12.54 -7.67 1.91
N THR A 77 -11.24 -7.95 1.89
CA THR A 77 -10.24 -7.37 2.78
C THR A 77 -9.63 -6.15 2.08
N LEU A 78 -10.00 -4.95 2.51
CA LEU A 78 -9.66 -3.68 1.84
C LEU A 78 -9.11 -2.64 2.82
N GLY A 79 -8.36 -1.69 2.30
CA GLY A 79 -7.82 -0.52 2.99
C GLY A 79 -7.38 0.54 1.99
N CYS A 80 -6.87 1.66 2.47
CA CYS A 80 -6.07 2.55 1.65
C CYS A 80 -4.86 1.78 1.11
N GLU A 81 -4.38 2.14 -0.07
CA GLU A 81 -3.26 1.44 -0.69
C GLU A 81 -2.26 2.46 -1.28
N TYR A 82 -1.02 2.39 -0.83
CA TYR A 82 0.11 3.00 -1.52
C TYR A 82 0.46 2.13 -2.71
N GLN A 83 0.34 2.64 -3.92
CA GLN A 83 0.58 1.87 -5.13
C GLN A 83 2.08 1.76 -5.46
N MET A 84 2.52 0.58 -5.87
CA MET A 84 3.85 0.29 -6.40
C MET A 84 3.71 -0.38 -7.76
N LEU A 85 4.12 0.31 -8.82
CA LEU A 85 4.06 -0.18 -10.21
C LEU A 85 5.41 0.04 -10.90
N ASP A 86 5.69 -0.74 -11.91
CA ASP A 86 6.60 -0.31 -12.98
C ASP A 86 5.80 0.56 -13.96
N ASP A 87 5.65 1.85 -13.64
CA ASP A 87 4.76 2.77 -14.37
C ASP A 87 4.99 2.79 -15.88
N PRO A 88 6.24 2.78 -16.40
CA PRO A 88 6.48 2.82 -17.84
C PRO A 88 5.96 1.59 -18.59
N GLN A 89 6.03 0.41 -17.99
CA GLN A 89 5.74 -0.86 -18.66
C GLN A 89 4.40 -1.49 -18.22
N ASN A 90 3.85 -1.05 -17.10
CA ASN A 90 2.56 -1.57 -16.64
C ASN A 90 1.41 -0.81 -17.29
N LYS A 91 0.42 -1.55 -17.82
CA LYS A 91 -0.75 -0.96 -18.47
C LYS A 91 -1.55 0.00 -17.61
N TYR A 92 -1.46 -0.12 -16.30
CA TYR A 92 -2.17 0.75 -15.33
C TYR A 92 -1.36 1.99 -14.95
N GLY A 93 -0.04 2.03 -15.15
CA GLY A 93 0.82 3.18 -14.83
C GLY A 93 0.50 4.45 -15.62
N LYS A 94 -0.19 4.31 -16.74
CA LYS A 94 -0.69 5.43 -17.56
C LYS A 94 -1.90 6.14 -16.92
N HIS A 95 -2.51 5.56 -15.91
CA HIS A 95 -3.66 6.12 -15.18
C HIS A 95 -3.16 6.77 -13.89
N SER A 96 -3.24 8.08 -13.80
CA SER A 96 -2.66 8.87 -12.72
C SER A 96 -3.06 8.38 -11.32
N LYS A 97 -4.32 8.03 -11.09
CA LYS A 97 -4.82 7.49 -9.81
C LYS A 97 -4.33 6.06 -9.50
N ASN A 98 -3.63 5.42 -10.43
CA ASN A 98 -3.07 4.08 -10.28
C ASN A 98 -1.54 4.06 -10.39
N ALA A 99 -0.91 5.20 -10.63
CA ALA A 99 0.54 5.31 -10.73
C ALA A 99 1.21 5.08 -9.37
N THR A 100 2.50 4.80 -9.40
CA THR A 100 3.32 4.63 -8.19
C THR A 100 3.23 5.84 -7.27
N GLY A 101 3.11 5.61 -5.98
CA GLY A 101 2.95 6.65 -4.96
C GLY A 101 1.51 7.13 -4.76
N SER A 102 0.57 6.84 -5.70
CA SER A 102 -0.84 7.20 -5.52
C SER A 102 -1.43 6.60 -4.25
N LEU A 103 -2.44 7.26 -3.68
CA LEU A 103 -3.44 6.56 -2.89
C LEU A 103 -4.42 5.93 -3.87
N TYR A 104 -4.19 4.67 -4.15
CA TYR A 104 -4.76 3.91 -5.26
C TYR A 104 -6.25 4.17 -5.48
N ALA A 105 -6.59 4.55 -6.71
CA ALA A 105 -7.93 4.88 -7.19
C ALA A 105 -8.60 6.09 -6.49
N ILE A 106 -7.91 6.81 -5.61
CA ILE A 106 -8.44 7.98 -4.88
C ILE A 106 -7.67 9.25 -5.23
N TRP A 107 -6.39 9.33 -4.86
CA TRP A 107 -5.52 10.47 -5.14
C TRP A 107 -4.34 10.09 -6.00
N GLU A 108 -4.17 10.80 -7.10
CA GLU A 108 -2.99 10.72 -7.94
C GLU A 108 -1.76 11.31 -7.24
N PRO A 109 -0.56 10.83 -7.54
CA PRO A 109 0.65 11.45 -7.04
C PRO A 109 0.85 12.82 -7.70
N THR A 110 1.35 13.78 -6.94
CA THR A 110 1.63 15.15 -7.38
C THR A 110 3.08 15.52 -7.09
N GLY A 111 3.55 16.63 -7.65
CA GLY A 111 4.93 17.10 -7.48
C GLY A 111 5.90 16.51 -8.52
N GLU A 112 7.14 16.99 -8.44
CA GLU A 112 8.23 16.50 -9.29
C GLU A 112 8.96 15.38 -8.56
N PHE A 113 8.65 14.15 -8.91
CA PHE A 113 9.27 12.95 -8.35
C PHE A 113 9.85 12.06 -9.44
N VAL A 114 10.83 11.25 -9.09
CA VAL A 114 11.44 10.26 -9.96
C VAL A 114 11.30 8.89 -9.33
N GLN A 115 10.70 7.97 -10.07
CA GLN A 115 10.71 6.55 -9.76
C GLN A 115 11.95 5.92 -10.39
N ASN A 116 12.72 5.16 -9.61
CA ASN A 116 13.79 4.36 -10.16
C ASN A 116 13.21 3.21 -11.00
N PRO A 117 13.86 2.83 -12.11
CA PRO A 117 13.39 1.78 -13.00
C PRO A 117 13.17 0.43 -12.30
N ALA A 118 12.45 -0.47 -12.97
CA ALA A 118 12.33 -1.86 -12.54
C ALA A 118 13.70 -2.45 -12.19
N GLU A 119 13.72 -3.35 -11.20
CA GLU A 119 14.90 -3.98 -10.59
C GLU A 119 15.84 -3.03 -9.82
N GLN A 120 15.49 -1.75 -9.69
CA GLN A 120 16.20 -0.79 -8.85
C GLN A 120 15.40 -0.45 -7.59
N TRP A 121 16.12 -0.18 -6.50
CA TRP A 121 15.50 0.17 -5.23
C TRP A 121 14.90 1.57 -5.25
N ASN A 122 13.68 1.67 -4.79
CA ASN A 122 12.98 2.90 -4.42
C ASN A 122 12.77 2.92 -2.91
N GLU A 123 12.69 4.10 -2.33
CA GLU A 123 12.24 4.29 -0.95
C GLU A 123 10.86 4.93 -0.94
N SER A 124 10.01 4.46 -0.06
CA SER A 124 8.69 5.04 0.13
C SER A 124 8.38 5.21 1.62
N ARG A 125 7.48 6.17 1.90
CA ARG A 125 7.05 6.47 3.25
C ARG A 125 5.57 6.81 3.26
N ILE A 126 4.86 6.25 4.23
CA ILE A 126 3.48 6.60 4.56
C ILE A 126 3.48 7.23 5.94
N VAL A 127 2.83 8.39 6.10
CA VAL A 127 2.56 9.00 7.40
C VAL A 127 1.05 9.04 7.60
N VAL A 128 0.58 8.48 8.71
CA VAL A 128 -0.83 8.53 9.11
C VAL A 128 -0.92 9.16 10.49
N LYS A 129 -1.61 10.32 10.58
CA LYS A 129 -1.87 11.00 11.84
C LYS A 129 -3.34 11.42 11.91
N GLY A 130 -4.12 10.72 12.69
CA GLY A 130 -5.57 10.91 12.74
C GLY A 130 -6.21 10.62 11.38
N SER A 131 -6.82 11.61 10.76
CA SER A 131 -7.38 11.52 9.40
C SER A 131 -6.40 11.94 8.31
N HIS A 132 -5.30 12.58 8.67
CA HIS A 132 -4.30 13.05 7.72
C HIS A 132 -3.42 11.90 7.26
N VAL A 133 -3.22 11.81 5.96
CA VAL A 133 -2.40 10.81 5.31
C VAL A 133 -1.48 11.46 4.29
N GLN A 134 -0.24 11.05 4.29
CA GLN A 134 0.79 11.51 3.34
C GLN A 134 1.53 10.32 2.77
N HIS A 135 1.82 10.38 1.46
CA HIS A 135 2.71 9.44 0.79
C HIS A 135 3.94 10.16 0.28
N PHE A 136 5.09 9.51 0.39
CA PHE A 136 6.35 10.00 -0.14
C PHE A 136 6.97 8.93 -1.03
N LEU A 137 7.60 9.37 -2.13
CA LEU A 137 8.38 8.52 -3.04
C LEU A 137 9.77 9.16 -3.23
N ASN A 138 10.82 8.41 -2.92
CA ASN A 138 12.21 8.86 -3.00
C ASN A 138 12.44 10.26 -2.39
N GLY A 139 11.87 10.47 -1.19
CA GLY A 139 11.96 11.71 -0.43
C GLY A 139 10.96 12.81 -0.81
N VAL A 140 10.23 12.68 -1.93
CA VAL A 140 9.26 13.68 -2.39
C VAL A 140 7.86 13.37 -1.87
N LEU A 141 7.17 14.36 -1.30
CA LEU A 141 5.75 14.27 -0.93
C LEU A 141 4.90 14.19 -2.21
N VAL A 142 4.20 13.10 -2.40
CA VAL A 142 3.40 12.84 -3.62
C VAL A 142 1.90 12.81 -3.37
N VAL A 143 1.46 12.52 -2.14
CA VAL A 143 0.04 12.61 -1.73
C VAL A 143 -0.04 13.28 -0.38
N ASP A 144 -0.94 14.25 -0.25
CA ASP A 144 -1.33 14.87 1.02
C ASP A 144 -2.86 14.99 1.06
N GLY A 145 -3.49 14.28 2.00
CA GLY A 145 -4.95 14.21 2.03
C GLY A 145 -5.55 13.95 3.40
N ARG A 146 -6.88 14.10 3.49
CA ARG A 146 -7.64 13.85 4.71
C ARG A 146 -8.77 12.86 4.46
N ILE A 147 -8.64 11.66 5.01
CA ILE A 147 -9.66 10.60 4.99
C ILE A 147 -10.91 11.09 5.72
N GLY A 148 -12.08 10.89 5.13
CA GLY A 148 -13.37 11.34 5.68
C GLY A 148 -13.69 12.83 5.43
N SER A 149 -12.87 13.57 4.67
CA SER A 149 -13.21 14.90 4.20
C SER A 149 -14.25 14.88 3.07
N ARG A 150 -14.79 16.03 2.69
CA ARG A 150 -15.69 16.13 1.51
C ARG A 150 -14.99 15.70 0.21
N ASP A 151 -13.73 16.12 0.02
CA ASP A 151 -12.93 15.70 -1.14
C ASP A 151 -12.69 14.18 -1.14
N TRP A 152 -12.37 13.61 0.02
CA TRP A 152 -12.28 12.16 0.17
C TRP A 152 -13.56 11.45 -0.28
N GLN A 153 -14.72 11.88 0.26
CA GLN A 153 -15.99 11.23 -0.05
C GLN A 153 -16.33 11.33 -1.54
N ALA A 154 -16.15 12.50 -2.15
CA ALA A 154 -16.39 12.68 -3.59
C ALA A 154 -15.53 11.72 -4.43
N ARG A 155 -14.25 11.57 -4.08
CA ARG A 155 -13.33 10.65 -4.79
C ARG A 155 -13.67 9.18 -4.55
N VAL A 156 -14.08 8.82 -3.34
CA VAL A 156 -14.56 7.46 -3.04
C VAL A 156 -15.80 7.13 -3.85
N ASP A 157 -16.76 8.06 -3.96
CA ASP A 157 -18.01 7.88 -4.69
C ASP A 157 -17.76 7.67 -6.20
N GLU A 158 -16.72 8.30 -6.76
CA GLU A 158 -16.29 8.13 -8.14
C GLU A 158 -15.42 6.87 -8.37
N SER A 159 -14.97 6.21 -7.30
CA SER A 159 -14.04 5.09 -7.37
C SER A 159 -14.74 3.73 -7.33
N LYS A 160 -13.96 2.66 -7.56
CA LYS A 160 -14.42 1.27 -7.34
C LYS A 160 -14.82 0.98 -5.89
N PHE A 161 -14.51 1.87 -4.95
CA PHE A 161 -14.82 1.73 -3.52
C PHE A 161 -16.17 2.34 -3.13
N SER A 162 -16.91 2.96 -4.06
CA SER A 162 -18.19 3.65 -3.81
C SER A 162 -19.22 2.82 -3.05
N LYS A 163 -19.26 1.50 -3.29
CA LYS A 163 -20.16 0.57 -2.60
C LYS A 163 -19.75 0.22 -1.15
N HIS A 164 -18.57 0.63 -0.72
CA HIS A 164 -18.05 0.32 0.61
C HIS A 164 -18.26 1.52 1.55
N ARG A 165 -19.38 1.49 2.27
CA ARG A 165 -19.74 2.57 3.21
C ARG A 165 -18.59 2.88 4.17
N ARG A 166 -18.24 4.18 4.30
CA ARG A 166 -17.15 4.68 5.15
C ARG A 166 -15.81 3.98 4.87
N PHE A 167 -15.48 3.87 3.58
CA PHE A 167 -14.23 3.24 3.13
C PHE A 167 -13.02 3.87 3.84
N SER A 168 -12.22 3.03 4.52
CA SER A 168 -10.99 3.37 5.26
C SER A 168 -11.11 4.49 6.31
N GLU A 169 -12.32 4.84 6.77
CA GLU A 169 -12.52 5.81 7.85
C GLU A 169 -12.27 5.23 9.26
N ASN A 170 -12.00 3.93 9.36
CA ASN A 170 -11.55 3.32 10.61
C ASN A 170 -10.22 3.94 11.06
N ARG A 171 -10.11 4.20 12.37
CA ARG A 171 -8.93 4.87 12.96
C ARG A 171 -7.73 3.95 13.12
N SER A 172 -7.92 2.65 13.10
CA SER A 172 -6.87 1.64 13.17
C SER A 172 -7.19 0.48 12.25
N GLY A 173 -6.16 -0.19 11.76
CA GLY A 173 -6.28 -1.36 10.90
C GLY A 173 -4.94 -2.06 10.73
N LEU A 174 -4.96 -3.20 10.04
CA LEU A 174 -3.75 -3.91 9.67
C LEU A 174 -3.02 -3.16 8.53
N ILE A 175 -1.77 -3.49 8.37
CA ILE A 175 -0.92 -3.10 7.22
C ILE A 175 -0.62 -4.34 6.42
#